data_2fbe3607217b811b7895c45ddfa3572a
#
_entry.id   2fbe3607217b811b7895c45ddfa3572a
#
_cell.length_a   1.000
_cell.length_b   1.000
_cell.length_c   1.000
_cell.angle_alpha   90.00
_cell.angle_beta   90.00
_cell.angle_gamma   90.00
#
_symmetry.space_group_name_H-M   'P 1'
#
loop_
_entity.id
_entity.type
_entity.pdbx_description
1 polymer ?
#
loop_
_entity_poly.entity_id
_entity_poly.type
_entity_poly.pdbx_seq_one_letter_code
_entity_poly.pdbx_strand_id
1 'polypeptide(L)'
;MSALKEMQQTERPWALSTPPPFPAIAMKVLELLGHEDTVDVREVVRWLQADPVFSGEMLRVANSALYGLRTEIRSVHQATINLGLDFVKAVAITVGLRTYVKSAVKLPVLRRCWTHSMACGLLSQELATACFMKGDEAYTAGLLHDIGRMGLLAAYPLEYANVLSVAVDYSFDILHCEKELFDIDHCEAGAWMAEQWKLPSMLANIAAHHHDDLPALPAKQKPDLLTIVELACRLADSLDFGAIQTTRNTWPPEKVISYLPDAAKQRFPKDTESLKASVYSRIQALG
;
A
#
# COMPACT_ATOMS: atom_id res chain seq x y z
N MET A 1 -21.47 4.23 10.10
CA MET A 1 -21.20 4.76 11.47
C MET A 1 -21.77 3.87 12.60
N SER A 2 -22.54 2.81 12.33
CA SER A 2 -23.09 1.91 13.36
C SER A 2 -22.15 0.76 13.73
N ALA A 3 -21.55 0.04 12.78
CA ALA A 3 -20.71 -1.13 13.03
C ALA A 3 -19.41 -0.82 13.81
N LEU A 4 -18.77 0.31 13.54
CA LEU A 4 -17.56 0.72 14.27
C LEU A 4 -17.81 1.18 15.71
N LYS A 5 -19.06 1.62 16.02
CA LYS A 5 -19.46 1.94 17.39
C LYS A 5 -19.83 0.70 18.21
N GLU A 6 -20.27 -0.38 17.56
CA GLU A 6 -20.58 -1.64 18.23
C GLU A 6 -19.32 -2.43 18.60
N MET A 7 -18.19 -2.27 17.88
CA MET A 7 -16.90 -2.86 18.27
C MET A 7 -16.30 -2.30 19.57
N GLN A 8 -16.82 -1.19 20.11
CA GLN A 8 -16.33 -0.61 21.38
C GLN A 8 -16.76 -1.38 22.65
N GLN A 9 -17.58 -2.44 22.54
CA GLN A 9 -18.04 -3.25 23.67
C GLN A 9 -17.89 -4.76 23.51
N THR A 10 -17.39 -5.25 22.34
CA THR A 10 -16.99 -6.65 22.18
C THR A 10 -15.54 -6.83 22.60
N GLU A 11 -15.20 -7.95 23.22
CA GLU A 11 -13.82 -8.30 23.57
C GLU A 11 -12.92 -8.13 22.33
N ARG A 12 -11.85 -7.36 22.51
CA ARG A 12 -10.88 -7.07 21.43
C ARG A 12 -10.36 -8.39 20.87
N PRO A 13 -10.37 -8.62 19.53
CA PRO A 13 -9.81 -9.82 18.93
C PRO A 13 -8.40 -10.08 19.44
N TRP A 14 -8.10 -11.31 19.83
CA TRP A 14 -6.83 -11.66 20.48
C TRP A 14 -5.62 -11.25 19.61
N ALA A 15 -5.76 -11.33 18.29
CA ALA A 15 -4.73 -10.96 17.32
C ALA A 15 -4.36 -9.46 17.35
N LEU A 16 -5.24 -8.60 17.86
CA LEU A 16 -4.97 -7.15 17.99
C LEU A 16 -4.44 -6.77 19.37
N SER A 17 -4.27 -7.73 20.29
CA SER A 17 -3.82 -7.44 21.66
C SER A 17 -2.43 -6.82 21.72
N THR A 18 -1.53 -7.18 20.80
CA THR A 18 -0.13 -6.74 20.76
C THR A 18 0.39 -6.51 19.33
N PRO A 19 -0.22 -5.65 18.50
CA PRO A 19 0.38 -5.33 17.21
C PRO A 19 1.72 -4.63 17.45
N PRO A 20 2.77 -4.97 16.69
CA PRO A 20 4.04 -4.26 16.77
C PRO A 20 3.81 -2.76 16.51
N PRO A 21 4.51 -1.85 17.21
CA PRO A 21 4.36 -0.42 16.94
C PRO A 21 4.87 -0.08 15.55
N PHE A 22 4.11 0.72 14.82
CA PHE A 22 4.57 1.24 13.53
C PHE A 22 5.74 2.22 13.73
N PRO A 23 6.75 2.26 12.84
CA PRO A 23 7.91 3.13 13.01
C PRO A 23 7.53 4.59 13.19
N ALA A 24 8.00 5.22 14.27
CA ALA A 24 7.62 6.58 14.67
C ALA A 24 7.85 7.62 13.56
N ILE A 25 8.90 7.45 12.75
CA ILE A 25 9.20 8.36 11.65
C ILE A 25 8.17 8.25 10.51
N ALA A 26 7.73 7.04 10.18
CA ALA A 26 6.69 6.84 9.17
C ALA A 26 5.35 7.41 9.66
N MET A 27 5.05 7.26 10.96
CA MET A 27 3.87 7.90 11.58
C MET A 27 3.89 9.41 11.42
N LYS A 28 5.00 10.06 11.74
CA LYS A 28 5.13 11.50 11.56
C LYS A 28 4.90 11.95 10.11
N VAL A 29 5.41 11.18 9.14
CA VAL A 29 5.20 11.49 7.72
C VAL A 29 3.74 11.29 7.33
N LEU A 30 3.07 10.27 7.85
CA LEU A 30 1.63 10.03 7.60
C LEU A 30 0.74 11.12 8.20
N GLU A 31 1.06 11.64 9.41
CA GLU A 31 0.37 12.77 10.01
C GLU A 31 0.37 14.02 9.10
N LEU A 32 1.45 14.17 8.30
CA LEU A 32 1.57 15.29 7.37
C LEU A 32 0.68 15.19 6.13
N LEU A 33 0.17 14.00 5.79
CA LEU A 33 -0.78 13.83 4.69
C LEU A 33 -2.15 14.47 4.98
N GLY A 34 -2.50 14.61 6.26
CA GLY A 34 -3.74 15.27 6.70
C GLY A 34 -3.67 16.79 6.83
N HIS A 35 -2.49 17.40 6.71
CA HIS A 35 -2.24 18.81 7.02
C HIS A 35 -1.38 19.52 5.95
N GLU A 36 -1.68 19.33 4.67
CA GLU A 36 -0.86 19.80 3.53
C GLU A 36 -0.53 21.29 3.57
N ASP A 37 -1.45 22.15 4.08
CA ASP A 37 -1.30 23.61 4.07
C ASP A 37 -0.37 24.18 5.16
N THR A 38 0.06 23.36 6.14
CA THR A 38 0.79 23.83 7.32
C THR A 38 2.16 23.17 7.52
N VAL A 39 2.58 22.28 6.60
CA VAL A 39 3.79 21.48 6.79
C VAL A 39 5.06 22.29 6.48
N ASP A 40 5.89 22.50 7.50
CA ASP A 40 7.25 23.01 7.28
C ASP A 40 8.15 21.86 6.71
N VAL A 41 8.42 21.93 5.40
CA VAL A 41 9.31 21.00 4.69
C VAL A 41 10.66 20.84 5.40
N ARG A 42 11.17 21.88 6.05
CA ARG A 42 12.44 21.85 6.80
C ARG A 42 12.35 20.96 8.04
N GLU A 43 11.18 20.90 8.65
CA GLU A 43 10.93 20.04 9.81
C GLU A 43 10.90 18.57 9.40
N VAL A 44 10.22 18.24 8.31
CA VAL A 44 10.21 16.87 7.73
C VAL A 44 11.62 16.41 7.39
N VAL A 45 12.37 17.25 6.69
CA VAL A 45 13.76 16.96 6.33
C VAL A 45 14.62 16.71 7.56
N ARG A 46 14.46 17.53 8.63
CA ARG A 46 15.21 17.34 9.88
C ARG A 46 14.90 16.01 10.57
N TRP A 47 13.62 15.62 10.61
CA TRP A 47 13.24 14.32 11.21
C TRP A 47 13.82 13.13 10.44
N LEU A 48 13.73 13.16 9.11
CA LEU A 48 14.27 12.12 8.25
C LEU A 48 15.80 12.04 8.36
N GLN A 49 16.50 13.18 8.48
CA GLN A 49 17.94 13.24 8.66
C GLN A 49 18.41 12.77 10.04
N ALA A 50 17.54 12.83 11.04
CA ALA A 50 17.89 12.37 12.39
C ALA A 50 18.00 10.84 12.50
N ASP A 51 17.43 10.08 11.55
CA ASP A 51 17.53 8.63 11.50
C ASP A 51 18.49 8.21 10.38
N PRO A 52 19.69 7.68 10.72
CA PRO A 52 20.70 7.28 9.73
C PRO A 52 20.25 6.15 8.80
N VAL A 53 19.44 5.21 9.30
CA VAL A 53 18.91 4.08 8.51
C VAL A 53 17.92 4.62 7.46
N PHE A 54 17.02 5.48 7.90
CA PHE A 54 16.06 6.13 7.02
C PHE A 54 16.74 7.00 5.96
N SER A 55 17.71 7.83 6.37
CA SER A 55 18.49 8.66 5.45
C SER A 55 19.23 7.81 4.42
N GLY A 56 19.87 6.71 4.86
CA GLY A 56 20.60 5.81 3.97
C GLY A 56 19.70 5.15 2.93
N GLU A 57 18.55 4.63 3.35
CA GLU A 57 17.57 4.01 2.42
C GLU A 57 16.99 5.05 1.46
N MET A 58 16.68 6.24 1.94
CA MET A 58 16.21 7.32 1.07
C MET A 58 17.21 7.71 0.00
N LEU A 59 18.49 7.85 0.37
CA LEU A 59 19.56 8.15 -0.59
C LEU A 59 19.75 7.01 -1.59
N ARG A 60 19.67 5.76 -1.13
CA ARG A 60 19.72 4.59 -2.01
C ARG A 60 18.61 4.62 -3.07
N VAL A 61 17.37 4.89 -2.65
CA VAL A 61 16.21 4.98 -3.54
C VAL A 61 16.38 6.17 -4.49
N ALA A 62 16.70 7.35 -3.97
CA ALA A 62 16.86 8.57 -4.78
C ALA A 62 17.95 8.44 -5.86
N ASN A 63 19.02 7.69 -5.59
CA ASN A 63 20.11 7.42 -6.53
C ASN A 63 19.90 6.18 -7.40
N SER A 64 18.77 5.50 -7.27
CA SER A 64 18.48 4.35 -8.11
C SER A 64 18.28 4.77 -9.58
N ALA A 65 18.55 3.85 -10.51
CA ALA A 65 18.35 4.07 -11.93
C ALA A 65 16.91 4.45 -12.29
N LEU A 66 15.96 4.17 -11.40
CA LEU A 66 14.55 4.53 -11.54
C LEU A 66 14.31 6.03 -11.77
N TYR A 67 15.09 6.89 -11.09
CA TYR A 67 14.92 8.34 -11.18
C TYR A 67 15.85 8.99 -12.21
N GLY A 68 16.81 8.24 -12.76
CA GLY A 68 17.67 8.65 -13.87
C GLY A 68 18.39 9.99 -13.65
N LEU A 69 18.69 10.34 -12.40
CA LEU A 69 19.33 11.60 -12.07
C LEU A 69 20.76 11.64 -12.60
N ARG A 70 21.13 12.78 -13.20
CA ARG A 70 22.48 12.99 -13.75
C ARG A 70 23.52 13.24 -12.67
N THR A 71 23.09 13.65 -11.47
CA THR A 71 23.96 13.96 -10.34
C THR A 71 23.55 13.15 -9.14
N GLU A 72 24.54 12.65 -8.40
CA GLU A 72 24.33 11.89 -7.17
C GLU A 72 23.66 12.75 -6.09
N ILE A 73 22.60 12.23 -5.51
CA ILE A 73 21.92 12.82 -4.34
C ILE A 73 22.69 12.40 -3.07
N ARG A 74 23.15 13.38 -2.30
CA ARG A 74 23.98 13.15 -1.10
C ARG A 74 23.31 13.53 0.22
N SER A 75 22.11 14.08 0.18
CA SER A 75 21.35 14.43 1.39
C SER A 75 19.85 14.35 1.15
N VAL A 76 19.09 14.12 2.23
CA VAL A 76 17.62 14.16 2.20
C VAL A 76 17.11 15.52 1.72
N HIS A 77 17.78 16.61 2.12
CA HIS A 77 17.46 17.96 1.65
C HIS A 77 17.62 18.08 0.12
N GLN A 78 18.70 17.57 -0.43
CA GLN A 78 18.92 17.53 -1.88
C GLN A 78 17.89 16.67 -2.60
N ALA A 79 17.50 15.50 -2.03
CA ALA A 79 16.43 14.67 -2.54
C ALA A 79 15.11 15.44 -2.60
N THR A 80 14.78 16.19 -1.54
CA THR A 80 13.57 17.02 -1.48
C THR A 80 13.55 18.11 -2.56
N ILE A 81 14.69 18.77 -2.80
CA ILE A 81 14.78 19.82 -3.83
C ILE A 81 14.64 19.24 -5.23
N ASN A 82 15.28 18.11 -5.53
CA ASN A 82 15.34 17.56 -6.86
C ASN A 82 14.15 16.69 -7.25
N LEU A 83 13.56 15.99 -6.28
CA LEU A 83 12.49 15.01 -6.49
C LEU A 83 11.15 15.43 -5.89
N GLY A 84 11.15 16.49 -5.09
CA GLY A 84 9.95 17.01 -4.44
C GLY A 84 9.66 16.37 -3.06
N LEU A 85 8.79 17.05 -2.30
CA LEU A 85 8.41 16.60 -0.96
C LEU A 85 7.58 15.30 -1.00
N ASP A 86 6.71 15.16 -1.99
CA ASP A 86 5.81 14.02 -2.11
C ASP A 86 6.58 12.73 -2.39
N PHE A 87 7.65 12.81 -3.19
CA PHE A 87 8.60 11.71 -3.34
C PHE A 87 9.23 11.33 -1.98
N VAL A 88 9.67 12.30 -1.21
CA VAL A 88 10.29 12.05 0.09
C VAL A 88 9.31 11.41 1.07
N LYS A 89 8.05 11.88 1.09
CA LYS A 89 6.97 11.26 1.88
C LYS A 89 6.72 9.81 1.46
N ALA A 90 6.56 9.55 0.16
CA ALA A 90 6.31 8.21 -0.38
C ALA A 90 7.44 7.23 -0.01
N VAL A 91 8.70 7.62 -0.19
CA VAL A 91 9.85 6.80 0.20
C VAL A 91 9.91 6.59 1.71
N ALA A 92 9.63 7.61 2.50
CA ALA A 92 9.63 7.51 3.95
C ALA A 92 8.60 6.50 4.46
N ILE A 93 7.40 6.52 3.93
CA ILE A 93 6.33 5.56 4.27
C ILE A 93 6.74 4.14 3.83
N THR A 94 7.27 4.00 2.61
CA THR A 94 7.75 2.71 2.08
C THR A 94 8.83 2.10 2.96
N VAL A 95 9.84 2.88 3.33
CA VAL A 95 10.93 2.43 4.22
C VAL A 95 10.39 2.09 5.61
N GLY A 96 9.45 2.88 6.13
CA GLY A 96 8.78 2.61 7.40
C GLY A 96 8.03 1.28 7.39
N LEU A 97 7.18 1.06 6.41
CA LEU A 97 6.40 -0.18 6.28
C LEU A 97 7.33 -1.39 6.05
N ARG A 98 8.35 -1.25 5.19
CA ARG A 98 9.36 -2.29 4.99
C ARG A 98 10.06 -2.67 6.29
N THR A 99 10.44 -1.67 7.10
CA THR A 99 11.08 -1.89 8.41
C THR A 99 10.13 -2.63 9.35
N TYR A 100 8.86 -2.26 9.35
CA TYR A 100 7.81 -2.88 10.14
C TYR A 100 7.66 -4.38 9.86
N VAL A 101 7.66 -4.78 8.59
CA VAL A 101 7.48 -6.18 8.18
C VAL A 101 8.79 -6.95 8.01
N LYS A 102 9.95 -6.34 8.26
CA LYS A 102 11.29 -6.87 7.94
C LYS A 102 11.54 -8.30 8.43
N SER A 103 11.05 -8.64 9.60
CA SER A 103 11.25 -9.97 10.17
C SER A 103 10.38 -11.02 9.49
N ALA A 104 9.13 -10.68 9.20
CA ALA A 104 8.15 -11.58 8.60
C ALA A 104 8.47 -11.89 7.14
N VAL A 105 8.87 -10.91 6.33
CA VAL A 105 9.15 -11.10 4.90
C VAL A 105 10.42 -11.92 4.61
N LYS A 106 11.11 -12.41 5.62
CA LYS A 106 12.14 -13.45 5.47
C LYS A 106 11.50 -14.78 5.02
N LEU A 107 10.26 -15.03 5.39
CA LEU A 107 9.49 -16.16 4.87
C LEU A 107 9.04 -15.85 3.43
N PRO A 108 9.39 -16.71 2.45
CA PRO A 108 9.12 -16.41 1.02
C PRO A 108 7.64 -16.17 0.72
N VAL A 109 6.73 -16.92 1.36
CA VAL A 109 5.28 -16.77 1.19
C VAL A 109 4.79 -15.38 1.64
N LEU A 110 5.33 -14.86 2.74
CA LEU A 110 4.97 -13.53 3.27
C LEU A 110 5.60 -12.38 2.45
N ARG A 111 6.71 -12.65 1.77
CA ARG A 111 7.33 -11.66 0.87
C ARG A 111 6.39 -11.26 -0.27
N ARG A 112 5.51 -12.16 -0.70
CA ARG A 112 4.50 -11.87 -1.73
C ARG A 112 3.52 -10.78 -1.27
N CYS A 113 3.11 -10.80 0.00
CA CYS A 113 2.24 -9.75 0.56
C CYS A 113 2.91 -8.37 0.47
N TRP A 114 4.19 -8.28 0.81
CA TRP A 114 4.98 -7.05 0.63
C TRP A 114 5.04 -6.61 -0.84
N THR A 115 5.34 -7.56 -1.74
CA THR A 115 5.40 -7.28 -3.18
C THR A 115 4.06 -6.79 -3.72
N HIS A 116 2.95 -7.39 -3.25
CA HIS A 116 1.59 -6.97 -3.60
C HIS A 116 1.32 -5.52 -3.17
N SER A 117 1.57 -5.18 -1.90
CA SER A 117 1.37 -3.81 -1.41
C SER A 117 2.18 -2.79 -2.21
N MET A 118 3.44 -3.11 -2.54
CA MET A 118 4.28 -2.26 -3.38
C MET A 118 3.69 -2.10 -4.80
N ALA A 119 3.26 -3.20 -5.41
CA ALA A 119 2.64 -3.17 -6.74
C ALA A 119 1.35 -2.35 -6.74
N CYS A 120 0.48 -2.56 -5.73
CA CYS A 120 -0.75 -1.78 -5.58
C CYS A 120 -0.47 -0.28 -5.42
N GLY A 121 0.55 0.10 -4.64
CA GLY A 121 0.96 1.51 -4.54
C GLY A 121 1.37 2.09 -5.89
N LEU A 122 2.25 1.41 -6.62
CA LEU A 122 2.74 1.84 -7.92
C LEU A 122 1.62 1.89 -8.97
N LEU A 123 0.76 0.89 -9.03
CA LEU A 123 -0.36 0.83 -9.96
C LEU A 123 -1.43 1.86 -9.62
N SER A 124 -1.71 2.11 -8.33
CA SER A 124 -2.60 3.19 -7.90
C SER A 124 -2.11 4.56 -8.38
N GLN A 125 -0.79 4.80 -8.29
CA GLN A 125 -0.17 6.02 -8.81
C GLN A 125 -0.41 6.20 -10.31
N GLU A 126 -0.17 5.14 -11.10
CA GLU A 126 -0.36 5.17 -12.56
C GLU A 126 -1.84 5.40 -12.93
N LEU A 127 -2.76 4.66 -12.29
CA LEU A 127 -4.21 4.79 -12.52
C LEU A 127 -4.73 6.18 -12.16
N ALA A 128 -4.35 6.69 -10.99
CA ALA A 128 -4.74 8.02 -10.51
C ALA A 128 -4.22 9.12 -11.44
N THR A 129 -2.95 9.03 -11.85
CA THR A 129 -2.34 9.98 -12.80
C THR A 129 -3.06 9.97 -14.15
N ALA A 130 -3.42 8.79 -14.66
CA ALA A 130 -4.22 8.69 -15.88
C ALA A 130 -5.61 9.34 -15.72
N CYS A 131 -6.20 9.28 -14.51
CA CYS A 131 -7.47 9.90 -14.15
C CYS A 131 -7.37 11.38 -13.73
N PHE A 132 -6.23 12.04 -13.91
CA PHE A 132 -5.99 13.43 -13.46
C PHE A 132 -6.22 13.61 -11.93
N MET A 133 -5.81 12.62 -11.15
CA MET A 133 -5.79 12.64 -9.69
C MET A 133 -4.35 12.78 -9.19
N LYS A 134 -4.18 13.06 -7.90
CA LYS A 134 -2.87 13.11 -7.25
C LYS A 134 -2.28 11.69 -7.15
N GLY A 135 -1.22 11.42 -7.88
CA GLY A 135 -0.60 10.11 -7.93
C GLY A 135 0.11 9.70 -6.64
N ASP A 136 0.66 10.66 -5.89
CA ASP A 136 1.35 10.45 -4.61
C ASP A 136 0.39 10.03 -3.49
N GLU A 137 -0.79 10.64 -3.40
CA GLU A 137 -1.85 10.20 -2.49
C GLU A 137 -2.30 8.78 -2.82
N ALA A 138 -2.50 8.50 -4.11
CA ALA A 138 -2.90 7.17 -4.58
C ALA A 138 -1.81 6.12 -4.35
N TYR A 139 -0.53 6.49 -4.52
CA TYR A 139 0.59 5.60 -4.16
C TYR A 139 0.54 5.21 -2.68
N THR A 140 0.39 6.20 -1.80
CA THR A 140 0.32 5.97 -0.35
C THR A 140 -0.88 5.12 0.03
N ALA A 141 -2.04 5.41 -0.54
CA ALA A 141 -3.27 4.66 -0.30
C ALA A 141 -3.13 3.20 -0.76
N GLY A 142 -2.62 2.97 -1.97
CA GLY A 142 -2.38 1.65 -2.52
C GLY A 142 -1.28 0.88 -1.77
N LEU A 143 -0.24 1.55 -1.25
CA LEU A 143 0.79 0.91 -0.43
C LEU A 143 0.23 0.46 0.94
N LEU A 144 -0.69 1.23 1.52
CA LEU A 144 -1.21 1.01 2.87
C LEU A 144 -2.56 0.29 2.90
N HIS A 145 -3.17 -0.04 1.75
CA HIS A 145 -4.49 -0.67 1.72
C HIS A 145 -4.54 -1.97 2.54
N ASP A 146 -3.47 -2.75 2.49
CA ASP A 146 -3.28 -4.04 3.16
C ASP A 146 -2.57 -3.91 4.53
N ILE A 147 -2.66 -2.73 5.18
CA ILE A 147 -1.91 -2.47 6.43
C ILE A 147 -2.28 -3.45 7.55
N GLY A 148 -3.53 -3.92 7.59
CA GLY A 148 -3.98 -4.95 8.53
C GLY A 148 -3.29 -6.30 8.28
N ARG A 149 -3.16 -6.70 7.02
CA ARG A 149 -2.39 -7.87 6.61
C ARG A 149 -0.94 -7.74 7.05
N MET A 150 -0.34 -6.55 6.82
CA MET A 150 1.03 -6.26 7.28
C MET A 150 1.15 -6.36 8.80
N GLY A 151 0.13 -5.93 9.54
CA GLY A 151 0.07 -6.05 11.00
C GLY A 151 0.01 -7.51 11.46
N LEU A 152 -0.90 -8.29 10.89
CA LEU A 152 -1.07 -9.71 11.23
C LEU A 152 0.21 -10.52 10.91
N LEU A 153 0.78 -10.36 9.72
CA LEU A 153 2.02 -11.08 9.36
C LEU A 153 3.25 -10.63 10.16
N ALA A 154 3.30 -9.39 10.62
CA ALA A 154 4.38 -8.90 11.45
C ALA A 154 4.29 -9.44 12.88
N ALA A 155 3.07 -9.56 13.41
CA ALA A 155 2.81 -10.09 14.76
C ALA A 155 2.88 -11.64 14.81
N TYR A 156 2.35 -12.31 13.78
CA TYR A 156 2.14 -13.77 13.74
C TYR A 156 2.64 -14.38 12.44
N PRO A 157 3.95 -14.30 12.14
CA PRO A 157 4.48 -14.65 10.81
C PRO A 157 4.30 -16.12 10.44
N LEU A 158 4.40 -17.05 11.39
CA LEU A 158 4.25 -18.49 11.12
C LEU A 158 2.78 -18.86 10.92
N GLU A 159 1.92 -18.36 11.79
CA GLU A 159 0.47 -18.57 11.74
C GLU A 159 -0.09 -17.97 10.45
N TYR A 160 0.36 -16.77 10.08
CA TYR A 160 -0.08 -16.12 8.84
C TYR A 160 0.41 -16.86 7.58
N ALA A 161 1.62 -17.39 7.60
CA ALA A 161 2.12 -18.24 6.53
C ALA A 161 1.25 -19.50 6.34
N ASN A 162 0.78 -20.10 7.46
CA ASN A 162 -0.14 -21.23 7.41
C ASN A 162 -1.51 -20.86 6.82
N VAL A 163 -2.07 -19.70 7.22
CA VAL A 163 -3.33 -19.18 6.64
C VAL A 163 -3.22 -19.05 5.12
N LEU A 164 -2.13 -18.43 4.63
CA LEU A 164 -1.91 -18.30 3.18
C LEU A 164 -1.80 -19.66 2.48
N SER A 165 -1.10 -20.62 3.08
CA SER A 165 -0.96 -21.96 2.51
C SER A 165 -2.32 -22.67 2.43
N VAL A 166 -3.11 -22.62 3.49
CA VAL A 166 -4.46 -23.22 3.53
C VAL A 166 -5.37 -22.55 2.48
N ALA A 167 -5.36 -21.22 2.39
CA ALA A 167 -6.16 -20.51 1.40
C ALA A 167 -5.80 -20.91 -0.03
N VAL A 168 -4.49 -21.11 -0.33
CA VAL A 168 -4.02 -21.57 -1.65
C VAL A 168 -4.39 -23.02 -1.90
N ASP A 169 -4.01 -23.93 -0.99
CA ASP A 169 -4.14 -25.40 -1.18
C ASP A 169 -5.59 -25.84 -1.33
N TYR A 170 -6.50 -25.21 -0.60
CA TYR A 170 -7.93 -25.56 -0.62
C TYR A 170 -8.77 -24.54 -1.40
N SER A 171 -8.17 -23.49 -1.95
CA SER A 171 -8.86 -22.41 -2.65
C SER A 171 -9.96 -21.76 -1.79
N PHE A 172 -9.71 -21.58 -0.51
CA PHE A 172 -10.60 -20.88 0.39
C PHE A 172 -10.48 -19.36 0.26
N ASP A 173 -11.51 -18.66 0.65
CA ASP A 173 -11.48 -17.21 0.78
C ASP A 173 -10.53 -16.80 1.91
N ILE A 174 -9.65 -15.83 1.64
CA ILE A 174 -8.61 -15.44 2.59
C ILE A 174 -9.20 -14.74 3.82
N LEU A 175 -10.22 -13.89 3.63
CA LEU A 175 -10.87 -13.18 4.74
C LEU A 175 -11.51 -14.17 5.71
N HIS A 176 -12.13 -15.23 5.17
CA HIS A 176 -12.69 -16.30 5.98
C HIS A 176 -11.60 -17.05 6.75
N CYS A 177 -10.50 -17.44 6.11
CA CYS A 177 -9.38 -18.13 6.77
C CYS A 177 -8.76 -17.30 7.89
N GLU A 178 -8.63 -16.00 7.68
CA GLU A 178 -8.13 -15.06 8.68
C GLU A 178 -9.08 -14.97 9.88
N LYS A 179 -10.38 -14.82 9.65
CA LYS A 179 -11.39 -14.78 10.72
C LYS A 179 -11.41 -16.04 11.57
N GLU A 180 -11.30 -17.21 10.94
CA GLU A 180 -11.27 -18.50 11.65
C GLU A 180 -10.04 -18.63 12.57
N LEU A 181 -8.88 -18.07 12.18
CA LEU A 181 -7.66 -18.18 12.99
C LEU A 181 -7.46 -17.01 13.95
N PHE A 182 -7.76 -15.77 13.52
CA PHE A 182 -7.39 -14.55 14.25
C PHE A 182 -8.58 -13.83 14.88
N ASP A 183 -9.82 -14.35 14.72
CA ASP A 183 -11.08 -13.69 15.08
C ASP A 183 -11.31 -12.34 14.35
N ILE A 184 -10.48 -12.04 13.37
CA ILE A 184 -10.51 -10.80 12.59
C ILE A 184 -9.86 -11.03 11.21
N ASP A 185 -10.40 -10.43 10.16
CA ASP A 185 -9.74 -10.38 8.86
C ASP A 185 -8.83 -9.15 8.73
N HIS A 186 -8.02 -9.12 7.66
CA HIS A 186 -7.08 -8.02 7.48
C HIS A 186 -7.75 -6.69 7.11
N CYS A 187 -8.97 -6.68 6.57
CA CYS A 187 -9.69 -5.44 6.31
C CYS A 187 -10.13 -4.77 7.62
N GLU A 188 -10.74 -5.55 8.52
CA GLU A 188 -11.13 -5.10 9.85
C GLU A 188 -9.90 -4.70 10.69
N ALA A 189 -8.83 -5.52 10.66
CA ALA A 189 -7.57 -5.22 11.34
C ALA A 189 -6.95 -3.93 10.80
N GLY A 190 -6.97 -3.72 9.50
CA GLY A 190 -6.45 -2.52 8.84
C GLY A 190 -7.19 -1.26 9.23
N ALA A 191 -8.52 -1.29 9.23
CA ALA A 191 -9.35 -0.19 9.70
C ALA A 191 -9.05 0.16 11.15
N TRP A 192 -9.02 -0.86 12.02
CA TRP A 192 -8.68 -0.67 13.43
C TRP A 192 -7.28 -0.10 13.63
N MET A 193 -6.26 -0.62 12.94
CA MET A 193 -4.88 -0.13 13.03
C MET A 193 -4.77 1.32 12.56
N ALA A 194 -5.43 1.66 11.44
CA ALA A 194 -5.46 3.02 10.93
C ALA A 194 -6.05 4.02 11.95
N GLU A 195 -7.11 3.64 12.65
CA GLU A 195 -7.69 4.44 13.74
C GLU A 195 -6.74 4.58 14.93
N GLN A 196 -6.13 3.47 15.40
CA GLN A 196 -5.17 3.51 16.51
C GLN A 196 -3.96 4.37 16.23
N TRP A 197 -3.50 4.36 14.99
CA TRP A 197 -2.38 5.17 14.53
C TRP A 197 -2.79 6.58 14.08
N LYS A 198 -4.08 6.94 14.24
CA LYS A 198 -4.63 8.24 13.87
C LYS A 198 -4.32 8.63 12.42
N LEU A 199 -4.33 7.65 11.53
CA LEU A 199 -4.19 7.88 10.10
C LEU A 199 -5.41 8.64 9.57
N PRO A 200 -5.29 9.35 8.43
CA PRO A 200 -6.43 9.96 7.75
C PRO A 200 -7.57 8.94 7.57
N SER A 201 -8.81 9.36 7.85
CA SER A 201 -10.01 8.49 7.78
C SER A 201 -10.20 7.83 6.42
N MET A 202 -9.72 8.45 5.37
CA MET A 202 -9.68 7.90 4.01
C MET A 202 -8.87 6.60 3.96
N LEU A 203 -7.71 6.51 4.63
CA LEU A 203 -6.89 5.30 4.67
C LEU A 203 -7.57 4.17 5.47
N ALA A 204 -8.24 4.51 6.57
CA ALA A 204 -9.04 3.54 7.32
C ALA A 204 -10.21 2.98 6.47
N ASN A 205 -10.88 3.86 5.71
CA ASN A 205 -11.94 3.45 4.80
C ASN A 205 -11.44 2.53 3.68
N ILE A 206 -10.29 2.85 3.08
CA ILE A 206 -9.68 2.01 2.04
C ILE A 206 -9.28 0.65 2.61
N ALA A 207 -8.63 0.61 3.77
CA ALA A 207 -8.26 -0.63 4.41
C ALA A 207 -9.48 -1.53 4.71
N ALA A 208 -10.62 -0.91 5.13
CA ALA A 208 -11.84 -1.64 5.43
C ALA A 208 -12.55 -2.23 4.20
N HIS A 209 -12.46 -1.57 3.04
CA HIS A 209 -13.39 -1.80 1.92
C HIS A 209 -12.71 -2.21 0.60
N HIS A 210 -11.38 -2.36 0.54
CA HIS A 210 -10.67 -2.65 -0.72
C HIS A 210 -10.98 -4.04 -1.34
N HIS A 211 -11.66 -4.91 -0.62
CA HIS A 211 -12.17 -6.20 -1.12
C HIS A 211 -13.65 -6.17 -1.50
N ASP A 212 -14.34 -5.06 -1.30
CA ASP A 212 -15.76 -4.93 -1.66
C ASP A 212 -15.96 -5.04 -3.19
N ASP A 213 -17.20 -5.28 -3.59
CA ASP A 213 -17.54 -5.31 -5.00
C ASP A 213 -17.47 -3.91 -5.61
N LEU A 214 -16.72 -3.80 -6.71
CA LEU A 214 -16.62 -2.56 -7.47
C LEU A 214 -17.98 -2.13 -8.00
N PRO A 215 -18.46 -0.92 -7.65
CA PRO A 215 -19.68 -0.40 -8.24
C PRO A 215 -19.50 -0.18 -9.75
N ALA A 216 -20.57 -0.37 -10.53
CA ALA A 216 -20.56 0.01 -11.94
C ALA A 216 -20.35 1.53 -12.03
N LEU A 217 -19.18 1.97 -12.50
CA LEU A 217 -18.90 3.38 -12.70
C LEU A 217 -19.63 3.88 -13.96
N PRO A 218 -20.44 4.95 -13.86
CA PRO A 218 -20.96 5.62 -15.04
C PRO A 218 -19.78 6.11 -15.92
N ALA A 219 -19.84 5.91 -17.22
CA ALA A 219 -18.75 6.13 -18.18
C ALA A 219 -18.08 7.54 -18.12
N LYS A 220 -18.69 8.51 -17.46
CA LYS A 220 -18.19 9.88 -17.30
C LYS A 220 -17.82 10.24 -15.85
N GLN A 221 -18.01 9.34 -14.90
CA GLN A 221 -17.70 9.63 -13.50
C GLN A 221 -16.22 9.36 -13.24
N LYS A 222 -15.57 10.33 -12.60
CA LYS A 222 -14.21 10.16 -12.11
C LYS A 222 -14.22 9.15 -10.94
N PRO A 223 -13.37 8.11 -10.95
CA PRO A 223 -13.26 7.20 -9.81
C PRO A 223 -12.82 7.97 -8.56
N ASP A 224 -13.25 7.54 -7.40
CA ASP A 224 -12.67 7.97 -6.13
C ASP A 224 -11.39 7.18 -5.81
N LEU A 225 -10.75 7.51 -4.72
CA LEU A 225 -9.46 6.91 -4.37
C LEU A 225 -9.61 5.44 -3.95
N LEU A 226 -10.71 5.06 -3.30
CA LEU A 226 -11.01 3.67 -2.97
C LEU A 226 -11.11 2.83 -4.26
N THR A 227 -11.90 3.28 -5.23
CA THR A 227 -12.03 2.62 -6.54
C THR A 227 -10.68 2.49 -7.26
N ILE A 228 -9.81 3.51 -7.22
CA ILE A 228 -8.46 3.45 -7.79
C ILE A 228 -7.64 2.34 -7.14
N VAL A 229 -7.68 2.21 -5.81
CA VAL A 229 -6.94 1.17 -5.08
C VAL A 229 -7.50 -0.23 -5.38
N GLU A 230 -8.82 -0.40 -5.41
CA GLU A 230 -9.46 -1.66 -5.79
C GLU A 230 -9.09 -2.11 -7.21
N LEU A 231 -9.08 -1.17 -8.17
CA LEU A 231 -8.62 -1.45 -9.54
C LEU A 231 -7.14 -1.82 -9.56
N ALA A 232 -6.31 -1.15 -8.76
CA ALA A 232 -4.88 -1.45 -8.65
C ALA A 232 -4.63 -2.85 -8.07
N CYS A 233 -5.39 -3.28 -7.04
CA CYS A 233 -5.30 -4.63 -6.48
C CYS A 233 -5.64 -5.69 -7.54
N ARG A 234 -6.75 -5.52 -8.27
CA ARG A 234 -7.15 -6.45 -9.34
C ARG A 234 -6.13 -6.48 -10.49
N LEU A 235 -5.52 -5.34 -10.81
CA LEU A 235 -4.48 -5.25 -11.82
C LEU A 235 -3.17 -5.90 -11.32
N ALA A 236 -2.81 -5.72 -10.05
CA ALA A 236 -1.66 -6.39 -9.44
C ALA A 236 -1.81 -7.92 -9.50
N ASP A 237 -2.98 -8.43 -9.18
CA ASP A 237 -3.29 -9.87 -9.30
C ASP A 237 -3.12 -10.37 -10.74
N SER A 238 -3.62 -9.62 -11.72
CA SER A 238 -3.54 -9.99 -13.15
C SER A 238 -2.12 -9.93 -13.72
N LEU A 239 -1.25 -9.13 -13.10
CA LEU A 239 0.17 -8.98 -13.48
C LEU A 239 1.13 -9.86 -12.66
N ASP A 240 0.63 -10.87 -11.95
CA ASP A 240 1.37 -11.82 -11.08
C ASP A 240 1.99 -11.19 -9.80
N PHE A 241 1.50 -10.03 -9.39
CA PHE A 241 1.87 -9.41 -8.12
C PHE A 241 0.89 -9.71 -6.98
N GLY A 242 -0.05 -10.65 -7.15
CA GLY A 242 -1.02 -11.01 -6.13
C GLY A 242 -0.36 -11.50 -4.82
N ALA A 243 -0.92 -11.11 -3.70
CA ALA A 243 -0.49 -11.57 -2.38
C ALA A 243 -0.64 -13.09 -2.25
N ILE A 244 -1.66 -13.64 -2.89
CA ILE A 244 -1.97 -15.06 -2.94
C ILE A 244 -1.95 -15.50 -4.41
N GLN A 245 -1.31 -16.64 -4.68
CA GLN A 245 -1.37 -17.26 -6.01
C GLN A 245 -2.71 -17.97 -6.15
N THR A 246 -3.70 -17.29 -6.70
CA THR A 246 -4.96 -17.92 -7.07
C THR A 246 -5.19 -17.71 -8.56
N THR A 247 -5.62 -18.77 -9.24
CA THR A 247 -6.07 -18.71 -10.63
C THR A 247 -7.57 -18.42 -10.72
N ARG A 248 -8.25 -18.35 -9.57
CA ARG A 248 -9.69 -18.12 -9.51
C ARG A 248 -9.98 -16.63 -9.43
N ASN A 249 -10.86 -16.14 -10.29
CA ASN A 249 -11.40 -14.78 -10.32
C ASN A 249 -10.40 -13.64 -10.62
N THR A 250 -9.21 -13.92 -11.19
CA THR A 250 -8.37 -12.84 -11.68
C THR A 250 -9.03 -12.19 -12.90
N TRP A 251 -9.18 -10.87 -12.83
CA TRP A 251 -9.67 -10.11 -13.97
C TRP A 251 -8.56 -9.95 -15.00
N PRO A 252 -8.84 -10.13 -16.30
CA PRO A 252 -7.86 -9.76 -17.30
C PRO A 252 -7.62 -8.25 -17.27
N PRO A 253 -6.40 -7.77 -17.56
CA PRO A 253 -6.05 -6.34 -17.48
C PRO A 253 -7.01 -5.44 -18.25
N GLU A 254 -7.51 -5.90 -19.40
CA GLU A 254 -8.46 -5.16 -20.25
C GLU A 254 -9.78 -4.90 -19.50
N LYS A 255 -10.21 -5.84 -18.67
CA LYS A 255 -11.43 -5.66 -17.86
C LYS A 255 -11.19 -4.58 -16.81
N VAL A 256 -10.03 -4.55 -16.13
CA VAL A 256 -9.68 -3.49 -15.18
C VAL A 256 -9.65 -2.13 -15.89
N ILE A 257 -8.96 -2.04 -17.03
CA ILE A 257 -8.85 -0.82 -17.82
C ILE A 257 -10.23 -0.34 -18.30
N SER A 258 -11.17 -1.27 -18.55
CA SER A 258 -12.52 -0.90 -19.00
C SER A 258 -13.32 -0.06 -17.99
N TYR A 259 -12.98 -0.14 -16.71
CA TYR A 259 -13.58 0.68 -15.63
C TYR A 259 -13.09 2.13 -15.63
N LEU A 260 -11.98 2.44 -16.28
CA LEU A 260 -11.48 3.81 -16.33
C LEU A 260 -12.36 4.69 -17.24
N PRO A 261 -12.46 6.00 -16.97
CA PRO A 261 -13.03 6.97 -17.91
C PRO A 261 -12.28 6.95 -19.26
N ASP A 262 -12.96 7.25 -20.36
CA ASP A 262 -12.36 7.15 -21.69
C ASP A 262 -11.08 8.00 -21.87
N ALA A 263 -11.03 9.18 -21.28
CA ALA A 263 -9.84 10.01 -21.26
C ALA A 263 -8.66 9.34 -20.53
N ALA A 264 -8.92 8.62 -19.44
CA ALA A 264 -7.92 7.88 -18.69
C ALA A 264 -7.44 6.64 -19.45
N LYS A 265 -8.34 5.90 -20.14
CA LYS A 265 -7.98 4.76 -21.00
C LYS A 265 -6.97 5.12 -22.10
N GLN A 266 -7.06 6.35 -22.63
CA GLN A 266 -6.11 6.82 -23.64
C GLN A 266 -4.71 7.10 -23.10
N ARG A 267 -4.62 7.43 -21.81
CA ARG A 267 -3.38 7.82 -21.12
C ARG A 267 -2.71 6.65 -20.41
N PHE A 268 -3.50 5.66 -19.98
CA PHE A 268 -2.98 4.50 -19.27
C PHE A 268 -2.15 3.62 -20.22
N PRO A 269 -1.04 3.03 -19.76
CA PRO A 269 -0.20 2.15 -20.59
C PRO A 269 -1.03 1.00 -21.19
N LYS A 270 -0.95 0.83 -22.52
CA LYS A 270 -1.67 -0.23 -23.23
C LYS A 270 -0.93 -1.56 -23.24
N ASP A 271 0.40 -1.51 -23.17
CA ASP A 271 1.25 -2.68 -23.11
C ASP A 271 1.42 -3.13 -21.67
N THR A 272 0.69 -4.18 -21.32
CA THR A 272 0.68 -4.75 -19.96
C THR A 272 2.01 -5.42 -19.58
N GLU A 273 2.76 -5.94 -20.54
CA GLU A 273 4.08 -6.52 -20.29
C GLU A 273 5.10 -5.42 -19.94
N SER A 274 5.10 -4.32 -20.67
CA SER A 274 5.91 -3.14 -20.32
C SER A 274 5.53 -2.57 -18.96
N LEU A 275 4.23 -2.52 -18.63
CA LEU A 275 3.76 -2.07 -17.31
C LEU A 275 4.26 -2.99 -16.21
N LYS A 276 4.11 -4.32 -16.37
CA LYS A 276 4.62 -5.32 -15.44
C LYS A 276 6.13 -5.18 -15.22
N ALA A 277 6.90 -5.06 -16.29
CA ALA A 277 8.35 -4.88 -16.22
C ALA A 277 8.73 -3.58 -15.48
N SER A 278 8.02 -2.47 -15.74
CA SER A 278 8.20 -1.19 -15.05
C SER A 278 7.91 -1.32 -13.55
N VAL A 279 6.78 -1.89 -13.18
CA VAL A 279 6.40 -2.13 -11.77
C VAL A 279 7.44 -3.01 -11.08
N TYR A 280 7.86 -4.11 -11.71
CA TYR A 280 8.89 -4.99 -11.17
C TYR A 280 10.22 -4.26 -10.92
N SER A 281 10.69 -3.50 -11.90
CA SER A 281 11.93 -2.70 -11.77
C SER A 281 11.85 -1.69 -10.62
N ARG A 282 10.69 -1.01 -10.47
CA ARG A 282 10.46 -0.05 -9.39
C ARG A 282 10.41 -0.74 -8.01
N ILE A 283 9.79 -1.91 -7.91
CA ILE A 283 9.79 -2.71 -6.66
C ILE A 283 11.23 -3.08 -6.28
N GLN A 284 12.05 -3.54 -7.23
CA GLN A 284 13.46 -3.88 -6.96
C GLN A 284 14.27 -2.65 -6.51
N ALA A 285 14.00 -1.48 -7.04
CA ALA A 285 14.67 -0.25 -6.64
C ALA A 285 14.25 0.24 -5.24
N LEU A 286 13.00 0.02 -4.86
CA LEU A 286 12.43 0.42 -3.56
C LEU A 286 12.60 -0.65 -2.46
N GLY A 287 12.67 -1.91 -2.84
CA GLY A 287 12.80 -3.09 -1.96
C GLY A 287 14.21 -3.55 -1.78
#